data_4a5a82bd8124b4018897ac9bd1d5d4c7
#
_entry.id   4a5a82bd8124b4018897ac9bd1d5d4c7
#
_cell.length_a   1.000
_cell.length_b   1.000
_cell.length_c   1.000
_cell.angle_alpha   90.00
_cell.angle_beta   90.00
_cell.angle_gamma   90.00
#
_symmetry.space_group_name_H-M   'P 1'
#
loop_
_entity.id
_entity.type
_entity.pdbx_description
1 polymer ?
#
loop_
_entity_poly.entity_id
_entity_poly.type
_entity_poly.pdbx_seq_one_letter_code
_entity_poly.pdbx_strand_id
1 'polypeptide(L)'
;MESVSCHQKGLVMGNILWSVDKKIYSDKEDHTLAITGWEITRDQSECDFILYGSGKELSVPEPSRCERADVAKDLKETKDIKEVGNVGFTVKIPEIIKLAEEHEKLQLALRAGDEKEIIWEATAAEVKDFCEESLIEYHIDEEQITQESILTVRGWVVNQLEPDEIFVQGTDGKVLECTITRQRRPDVEEAKGISEEEKRNLGFSITVNLENTNDQNICICFRGKDVQKIYTVNVKKIKRENTGLYQQMKLLSLKNRQKNQEYIKKNGIGRFIRYVRNSQLKDGDQDYEDWLKDHVAFRKELKRQRNAVFSYSPLISIVMVVTDTDEQRLKSVIDAYTEQTYGNWQLCLADACEGEETGEFLRKKYKKEIRLSYKKVTENNGISGNLNASLKLAMGEYVLFAGQEIIPEPDALFQMVKAITEKKADMIYTDEDEISADGKHYSEPEFKPDFNLFRLRENNYIGQFWAIRKEILEQAGKFDPEYDGAQDYDMLLRCSEQAENIVHIPKILCHSMKAENLITEEQEKKNWEAGRKALEEHYRRAEVSATAELADKKGWYRSHLTISGEPMISVIIPSKDHINDLELCISSIEEKTTWKNYEIIIVENNSVEKETFVYYETLKNR
;
A
#
# COMPACT_ATOMS: atom_id res chain seq x y z
N MET A 1 -23.85 -14.38 0.78
CA MET A 1 -25.06 -13.97 0.03
C MET A 1 -24.89 -12.50 -0.23
N GLU A 2 -24.89 -12.13 -1.48
CA GLU A 2 -24.76 -10.73 -1.89
C GLU A 2 -25.96 -9.97 -1.35
N SER A 3 -25.69 -8.84 -0.70
CA SER A 3 -26.72 -7.86 -0.39
C SER A 3 -27.43 -7.53 -1.69
N VAL A 4 -28.68 -7.89 -1.81
CA VAL A 4 -29.52 -7.47 -2.92
C VAL A 4 -29.74 -5.98 -2.76
N SER A 5 -28.83 -5.19 -3.34
CA SER A 5 -29.05 -3.79 -3.69
C SER A 5 -30.12 -3.82 -4.79
N CYS A 6 -31.39 -3.81 -4.38
CA CYS A 6 -32.50 -3.71 -5.31
C CYS A 6 -32.62 -2.24 -5.75
N HIS A 7 -31.76 -1.83 -6.66
CA HIS A 7 -31.97 -0.61 -7.44
C HIS A 7 -33.05 -0.91 -8.48
N GLN A 8 -34.31 -0.70 -8.13
CA GLN A 8 -35.35 -0.61 -9.14
C GLN A 8 -35.16 0.73 -9.88
N LYS A 9 -34.52 0.69 -11.04
CA LYS A 9 -34.51 1.83 -11.98
C LYS A 9 -35.72 1.71 -12.88
N GLY A 10 -36.60 2.69 -12.87
CA GLY A 10 -37.69 2.79 -13.82
C GLY A 10 -37.15 2.99 -15.24
N LEU A 11 -37.66 2.21 -16.19
CA LEU A 11 -37.32 2.34 -17.60
C LEU A 11 -38.00 3.61 -18.17
N VAL A 12 -37.21 4.42 -18.86
CA VAL A 12 -37.52 5.71 -19.44
C VAL A 12 -38.55 5.57 -20.56
N MET A 13 -39.85 5.68 -20.27
CA MET A 13 -40.89 5.95 -21.27
C MET A 13 -41.90 7.04 -20.85
N GLY A 14 -41.84 7.55 -19.65
CA GLY A 14 -42.76 8.56 -19.12
C GLY A 14 -42.09 9.90 -18.79
N ASN A 15 -42.86 10.84 -18.27
CA ASN A 15 -42.42 12.14 -17.78
C ASN A 15 -41.72 12.04 -16.42
N ILE A 16 -41.96 10.97 -15.64
CA ILE A 16 -41.44 10.76 -14.28
C ILE A 16 -40.22 9.82 -14.33
N LEU A 17 -39.08 10.29 -13.83
CA LEU A 17 -37.86 9.51 -13.59
C LEU A 17 -37.71 9.27 -12.10
N TRP A 18 -37.38 8.06 -11.67
CA TRP A 18 -37.29 7.73 -10.25
C TRP A 18 -36.35 6.55 -9.95
N SER A 19 -35.92 6.48 -8.71
CA SER A 19 -35.28 5.29 -8.14
C SER A 19 -35.64 5.17 -6.65
N VAL A 20 -35.86 3.95 -6.19
CA VAL A 20 -35.94 3.62 -4.78
C VAL A 20 -34.59 3.06 -4.34
N ASP A 21 -33.92 3.78 -3.43
CA ASP A 21 -32.57 3.42 -2.99
C ASP A 21 -32.58 2.52 -1.76
N LYS A 22 -33.53 2.75 -0.82
CA LYS A 22 -33.53 2.11 0.48
C LYS A 22 -34.93 1.93 1.06
N LYS A 23 -35.10 0.84 1.82
CA LYS A 23 -36.28 0.60 2.66
C LYS A 23 -35.80 0.30 4.08
N ILE A 24 -36.39 0.94 5.07
CA ILE A 24 -36.05 0.76 6.49
C ILE A 24 -37.34 0.54 7.26
N TYR A 25 -37.38 -0.50 8.06
CA TYR A 25 -38.46 -0.76 9.01
C TYR A 25 -38.00 -0.40 10.43
N SER A 26 -38.86 0.29 11.19
CA SER A 26 -38.66 0.60 12.60
C SER A 26 -39.85 0.10 13.42
N ASP A 27 -39.57 -0.80 14.35
CA ASP A 27 -40.56 -1.30 15.31
C ASP A 27 -40.91 -0.26 16.38
N LYS A 28 -39.98 0.63 16.68
CA LYS A 28 -40.11 1.67 17.72
C LYS A 28 -40.92 2.89 17.28
N GLU A 29 -41.03 3.14 15.98
CA GLU A 29 -41.82 4.23 15.41
C GLU A 29 -43.14 3.71 14.84
N ASP A 30 -44.06 3.24 15.69
CA ASP A 30 -45.39 2.74 15.32
C ASP A 30 -45.38 1.78 14.11
N HIS A 31 -44.45 0.81 14.10
CA HIS A 31 -44.28 -0.12 12.97
C HIS A 31 -44.17 0.56 11.61
N THR A 32 -43.32 1.57 11.52
CA THR A 32 -43.19 2.43 10.33
C THR A 32 -42.23 1.84 9.30
N LEU A 33 -42.64 1.78 8.04
CA LEU A 33 -41.80 1.55 6.87
C LEU A 33 -41.41 2.88 6.25
N ALA A 34 -40.12 3.17 6.18
CA ALA A 34 -39.58 4.32 5.45
C ALA A 34 -39.02 3.88 4.09
N ILE A 35 -39.46 4.51 3.01
CA ILE A 35 -38.98 4.30 1.64
C ILE A 35 -38.26 5.56 1.20
N THR A 36 -36.98 5.45 0.87
CA THR A 36 -36.11 6.54 0.47
C THR A 36 -35.65 6.35 -0.97
N GLY A 37 -35.61 7.42 -1.73
CA GLY A 37 -35.19 7.43 -3.11
C GLY A 37 -35.05 8.82 -3.71
N TRP A 38 -35.15 8.92 -5.01
CA TRP A 38 -35.23 10.20 -5.70
C TRP A 38 -36.24 10.10 -6.86
N GLU A 39 -36.82 11.26 -7.23
CA GLU A 39 -37.70 11.40 -8.36
C GLU A 39 -37.56 12.78 -9.00
N ILE A 40 -37.83 12.86 -10.30
CA ILE A 40 -37.88 14.12 -11.05
C ILE A 40 -38.83 13.99 -12.24
N THR A 41 -39.56 15.03 -12.55
CA THR A 41 -40.36 15.12 -13.77
C THR A 41 -39.60 15.93 -14.83
N ARG A 42 -39.74 15.54 -16.10
CA ARG A 42 -39.08 16.25 -17.21
C ARG A 42 -39.61 17.66 -17.41
N ASP A 43 -40.87 17.90 -17.09
CA ASP A 43 -41.56 19.19 -17.18
C ASP A 43 -41.48 20.01 -15.89
N GLN A 44 -40.74 19.50 -14.86
CA GLN A 44 -40.59 20.12 -13.55
C GLN A 44 -41.91 20.29 -12.78
N SER A 45 -42.96 19.50 -13.07
CA SER A 45 -44.16 19.43 -12.26
C SER A 45 -43.88 18.71 -10.94
N GLU A 46 -44.59 19.07 -9.88
CA GLU A 46 -44.50 18.37 -8.58
C GLU A 46 -45.16 16.99 -8.66
N CYS A 47 -44.55 15.99 -8.00
CA CYS A 47 -45.07 14.65 -7.84
C CYS A 47 -45.77 14.49 -6.49
N ASP A 48 -46.96 13.96 -6.51
CA ASP A 48 -47.66 13.47 -5.32
C ASP A 48 -47.33 12.01 -5.06
N PHE A 49 -47.13 11.66 -3.77
CA PHE A 49 -46.97 10.26 -3.35
C PHE A 49 -48.34 9.72 -2.94
N ILE A 50 -48.73 8.58 -3.46
CA ILE A 50 -50.02 7.95 -3.18
C ILE A 50 -49.81 6.51 -2.79
N LEU A 51 -50.28 6.10 -1.64
CA LEU A 51 -50.35 4.73 -1.20
C LEU A 51 -51.67 4.10 -1.62
N TYR A 52 -51.62 2.94 -2.23
CA TYR A 52 -52.78 2.11 -2.58
C TYR A 52 -52.78 0.82 -1.76
N GLY A 53 -53.92 0.42 -1.29
CA GLY A 53 -54.18 -0.89 -0.69
C GLY A 53 -55.27 -1.63 -1.49
N SER A 54 -54.94 -2.80 -2.06
CA SER A 54 -55.85 -3.60 -2.90
C SER A 54 -56.56 -2.78 -3.97
N GLY A 55 -55.84 -1.80 -4.57
CA GLY A 55 -56.34 -0.92 -5.63
C GLY A 55 -57.15 0.30 -5.14
N LYS A 56 -57.32 0.49 -3.87
CA LYS A 56 -57.95 1.70 -3.28
C LYS A 56 -56.89 2.68 -2.80
N GLU A 57 -57.10 3.94 -3.06
CA GLU A 57 -56.24 5.05 -2.59
C GLU A 57 -56.34 5.20 -1.07
N LEU A 58 -55.19 5.21 -0.40
CA LEU A 58 -55.03 5.44 1.05
C LEU A 58 -54.31 6.78 1.26
N SER A 59 -54.48 7.40 2.44
CA SER A 59 -53.71 8.61 2.78
C SER A 59 -52.26 8.26 3.14
N VAL A 60 -51.28 8.99 2.61
CA VAL A 60 -49.84 8.86 2.94
C VAL A 60 -49.36 10.17 3.56
N PRO A 61 -48.50 10.14 4.58
CA PRO A 61 -47.86 11.35 5.10
C PRO A 61 -47.02 12.02 4.01
N GLU A 62 -46.94 13.36 4.09
CA GLU A 62 -46.11 14.14 3.15
C GLU A 62 -44.64 13.65 3.20
N PRO A 63 -43.98 13.47 2.03
CA PRO A 63 -42.59 13.05 1.99
C PRO A 63 -41.67 14.17 2.50
N SER A 64 -40.64 13.81 3.25
CA SER A 64 -39.54 14.73 3.49
C SER A 64 -38.65 14.78 2.25
N ARG A 65 -38.21 16.00 1.89
CA ARG A 65 -37.41 16.27 0.70
C ARG A 65 -35.98 16.60 1.07
N CYS A 66 -35.02 16.13 0.24
CA CYS A 66 -33.61 16.44 0.42
C CYS A 66 -32.87 16.64 -0.92
N GLU A 67 -31.75 17.34 -0.88
CA GLU A 67 -30.86 17.47 -2.03
C GLU A 67 -30.11 16.17 -2.28
N ARG A 68 -29.90 15.84 -3.57
CA ARG A 68 -29.16 14.66 -4.03
C ARG A 68 -28.13 15.10 -5.07
N ALA A 69 -26.98 15.56 -4.57
CA ALA A 69 -25.87 16.04 -5.42
C ALA A 69 -25.32 14.97 -6.37
N ASP A 70 -25.37 13.69 -5.97
CA ASP A 70 -25.00 12.53 -6.78
C ASP A 70 -25.94 12.39 -7.99
N VAL A 71 -27.25 12.41 -7.76
CA VAL A 71 -28.28 12.33 -8.81
C VAL A 71 -28.24 13.57 -9.70
N ALA A 72 -28.07 14.75 -9.10
CA ALA A 72 -27.99 16.02 -9.82
C ALA A 72 -26.82 16.06 -10.82
N LYS A 73 -25.69 15.42 -10.48
CA LYS A 73 -24.53 15.32 -11.37
C LYS A 73 -24.83 14.43 -12.58
N ASP A 74 -25.39 13.25 -12.35
CA ASP A 74 -25.69 12.27 -13.40
C ASP A 74 -26.79 12.77 -14.35
N LEU A 75 -27.79 13.49 -13.83
CA LEU A 75 -28.89 14.04 -14.62
C LEU A 75 -28.50 15.27 -15.45
N LYS A 76 -27.52 16.09 -15.03
CA LYS A 76 -27.00 17.22 -15.81
C LYS A 76 -26.31 16.80 -17.12
N GLU A 77 -25.89 15.55 -17.22
CA GLU A 77 -25.35 14.98 -18.46
C GLU A 77 -26.45 14.60 -19.49
N THR A 78 -27.71 14.52 -19.02
CA THR A 78 -28.89 14.31 -19.90
C THR A 78 -29.43 15.68 -20.34
N LYS A 79 -29.39 15.96 -21.65
CA LYS A 79 -29.68 17.27 -22.27
C LYS A 79 -31.07 17.87 -22.00
N ASP A 80 -31.97 17.15 -21.35
CA ASP A 80 -33.40 17.51 -21.23
C ASP A 80 -33.81 18.11 -19.86
N ILE A 81 -32.90 18.15 -18.86
CA ILE A 81 -33.21 18.62 -17.50
C ILE A 81 -32.39 19.88 -17.18
N LYS A 82 -33.05 21.04 -16.99
CA LYS A 82 -32.38 22.34 -16.83
C LYS A 82 -31.99 22.67 -15.40
N GLU A 83 -32.81 22.29 -14.43
CA GLU A 83 -32.55 22.52 -12.99
C GLU A 83 -32.91 21.26 -12.19
N VAL A 84 -32.04 20.89 -11.27
CA VAL A 84 -32.24 19.77 -10.35
C VAL A 84 -32.27 20.33 -8.93
N GLY A 85 -33.47 20.39 -8.36
CA GLY A 85 -33.70 20.86 -6.99
C GLY A 85 -33.61 19.71 -5.96
N ASN A 86 -34.47 19.76 -4.94
CA ASN A 86 -34.59 18.74 -3.90
C ASN A 86 -35.29 17.47 -4.43
N VAL A 87 -34.58 16.67 -5.20
CA VAL A 87 -35.11 15.47 -5.86
C VAL A 87 -35.15 14.23 -4.97
N GLY A 88 -34.42 14.23 -3.85
CA GLY A 88 -34.47 13.14 -2.87
C GLY A 88 -35.74 13.16 -2.05
N PHE A 89 -36.28 11.97 -1.75
CA PHE A 89 -37.45 11.83 -0.89
C PHE A 89 -37.27 10.74 0.17
N THR A 90 -38.01 10.89 1.27
CA THR A 90 -38.29 9.84 2.23
C THR A 90 -39.78 9.83 2.56
N VAL A 91 -40.47 8.76 2.23
CA VAL A 91 -41.88 8.53 2.57
C VAL A 91 -41.96 7.58 3.74
N LYS A 92 -42.60 7.98 4.84
CA LYS A 92 -42.87 7.14 6.01
C LYS A 92 -44.30 6.63 5.97
N ILE A 93 -44.46 5.31 6.05
CA ILE A 93 -45.76 4.62 6.09
C ILE A 93 -45.92 4.01 7.49
N PRO A 94 -46.62 4.69 8.41
CA PRO A 94 -46.86 4.19 9.74
C PRO A 94 -47.83 2.99 9.73
N GLU A 95 -47.84 2.19 10.80
CA GLU A 95 -48.68 1.00 10.96
C GLU A 95 -48.67 0.04 9.76
N ILE A 96 -47.48 -0.10 9.09
CA ILE A 96 -47.36 -0.88 7.85
C ILE A 96 -47.82 -2.33 7.98
N ILE A 97 -47.63 -2.96 9.14
CA ILE A 97 -48.06 -4.33 9.39
C ILE A 97 -49.59 -4.39 9.40
N LYS A 98 -50.26 -3.45 10.06
CA LYS A 98 -51.74 -3.40 10.11
C LYS A 98 -52.31 -3.13 8.71
N LEU A 99 -51.71 -2.22 7.96
CA LEU A 99 -52.10 -1.99 6.56
C LEU A 99 -51.94 -3.23 5.68
N ALA A 100 -50.90 -4.02 5.91
CA ALA A 100 -50.70 -5.28 5.21
C ALA A 100 -51.71 -6.37 5.63
N GLU A 101 -52.23 -6.35 6.85
CA GLU A 101 -53.31 -7.25 7.31
C GLU A 101 -54.67 -6.88 6.71
N GLU A 102 -54.91 -5.59 6.45
CA GLU A 102 -56.16 -5.07 5.89
C GLU A 102 -56.21 -5.17 4.35
N HIS A 103 -55.06 -5.32 3.69
CA HIS A 103 -54.94 -5.29 2.23
C HIS A 103 -54.03 -6.40 1.70
N GLU A 104 -54.48 -7.15 0.70
CA GLU A 104 -53.68 -8.23 0.09
C GLU A 104 -52.41 -7.71 -0.61
N LYS A 105 -52.43 -6.46 -1.08
CA LYS A 105 -51.31 -5.83 -1.78
C LYS A 105 -51.26 -4.34 -1.48
N LEU A 106 -50.07 -3.83 -1.18
CA LEU A 106 -49.77 -2.41 -1.02
C LEU A 106 -48.90 -1.91 -2.18
N GLN A 107 -49.16 -0.68 -2.62
CA GLN A 107 -48.40 -0.05 -3.70
C GLN A 107 -48.17 1.43 -3.35
N LEU A 108 -46.93 1.91 -3.49
CA LEU A 108 -46.58 3.32 -3.45
C LEU A 108 -46.39 3.80 -4.88
N ALA A 109 -47.10 4.85 -5.27
CA ALA A 109 -47.02 5.43 -6.60
C ALA A 109 -46.64 6.91 -6.54
N LEU A 110 -45.97 7.37 -7.59
CA LEU A 110 -45.79 8.78 -7.94
C LEU A 110 -46.89 9.19 -8.94
N ARG A 111 -47.45 10.35 -8.77
CA ARG A 111 -48.43 10.95 -9.68
C ARG A 111 -48.00 12.36 -10.06
N ALA A 112 -47.91 12.64 -11.35
CA ALA A 112 -47.69 13.99 -11.90
C ALA A 112 -48.72 14.24 -13.00
N GLY A 113 -49.71 15.09 -12.73
CA GLY A 113 -50.87 15.28 -13.62
C GLY A 113 -51.64 13.99 -13.85
N ASP A 114 -51.77 13.57 -15.11
CA ASP A 114 -52.47 12.34 -15.49
C ASP A 114 -51.53 11.08 -15.49
N GLU A 115 -50.24 11.25 -15.32
CA GLU A 115 -49.29 10.15 -15.29
C GLU A 115 -49.13 9.58 -13.88
N LYS A 116 -49.04 8.24 -13.83
CA LYS A 116 -48.86 7.48 -12.60
C LYS A 116 -47.78 6.39 -12.80
N GLU A 117 -46.81 6.37 -11.89
CA GLU A 117 -45.76 5.35 -11.84
C GLU A 117 -45.73 4.66 -10.47
N ILE A 118 -45.75 3.32 -10.47
CA ILE A 118 -45.62 2.53 -9.23
C ILE A 118 -44.14 2.38 -8.93
N ILE A 119 -43.69 2.97 -7.83
CA ILE A 119 -42.28 2.94 -7.43
C ILE A 119 -41.98 1.84 -6.41
N TRP A 120 -42.99 1.32 -5.73
CA TRP A 120 -42.87 0.21 -4.82
C TRP A 120 -44.18 -0.56 -4.74
N GLU A 121 -44.10 -1.89 -4.68
CA GLU A 121 -45.24 -2.76 -4.40
C GLU A 121 -44.81 -3.98 -3.59
N ALA A 122 -45.71 -4.46 -2.74
CA ALA A 122 -45.52 -5.69 -1.97
C ALA A 122 -46.85 -6.33 -1.59
N THR A 123 -46.91 -7.63 -1.51
CA THR A 123 -48.02 -8.37 -0.91
C THR A 123 -47.97 -8.31 0.61
N ALA A 124 -49.06 -8.61 1.26
CA ALA A 124 -49.12 -8.68 2.73
C ALA A 124 -48.05 -9.61 3.33
N ALA A 125 -47.83 -10.76 2.71
CA ALA A 125 -46.79 -11.70 3.14
C ALA A 125 -45.39 -11.11 3.02
N GLU A 126 -45.06 -10.49 1.88
CA GLU A 126 -43.75 -9.87 1.64
C GLU A 126 -43.47 -8.71 2.60
N VAL A 127 -44.50 -7.92 2.94
CA VAL A 127 -44.35 -6.84 3.94
C VAL A 127 -44.03 -7.44 5.31
N LYS A 128 -44.78 -8.48 5.73
CA LYS A 128 -44.59 -9.15 7.01
C LYS A 128 -43.19 -9.78 7.11
N ASP A 129 -42.81 -10.53 6.10
CA ASP A 129 -41.47 -11.16 6.03
C ASP A 129 -40.37 -10.11 6.11
N PHE A 130 -40.48 -8.98 5.37
CA PHE A 130 -39.51 -7.91 5.41
C PHE A 130 -39.41 -7.24 6.81
N CYS A 131 -40.56 -7.00 7.46
CA CYS A 131 -40.58 -6.43 8.80
C CYS A 131 -39.95 -7.39 9.83
N GLU A 132 -40.29 -8.66 9.78
CA GLU A 132 -39.71 -9.69 10.68
C GLU A 132 -38.20 -9.86 10.44
N GLU A 133 -37.75 -9.84 9.18
CA GLU A 133 -36.34 -9.90 8.83
C GLU A 133 -35.55 -8.67 9.29
N SER A 134 -36.19 -7.51 9.38
CA SER A 134 -35.56 -6.26 9.79
C SER A 134 -35.43 -6.09 11.30
N LEU A 135 -36.12 -6.88 12.11
CA LEU A 135 -36.07 -6.79 13.59
C LEU A 135 -34.68 -7.12 14.15
N ILE A 136 -33.99 -8.09 13.56
CA ILE A 136 -32.61 -8.44 13.88
C ILE A 136 -31.85 -8.57 12.57
N GLU A 137 -30.98 -7.62 12.30
CA GLU A 137 -30.07 -7.67 11.15
C GLU A 137 -28.64 -7.91 11.62
N TYR A 138 -27.89 -8.78 10.96
CA TYR A 138 -26.49 -9.02 11.26
C TYR A 138 -25.66 -9.23 10.00
N HIS A 139 -24.35 -9.01 10.14
CA HIS A 139 -23.38 -9.34 9.12
C HIS A 139 -22.12 -9.90 9.77
N ILE A 140 -21.52 -10.88 9.11
CA ILE A 140 -20.26 -11.46 9.54
C ILE A 140 -19.16 -10.91 8.63
N ASP A 141 -18.24 -10.16 9.23
CA ASP A 141 -17.11 -9.58 8.53
C ASP A 141 -15.97 -10.59 8.36
N GLU A 142 -15.75 -11.42 9.42
CA GLU A 142 -14.61 -12.33 9.47
C GLU A 142 -14.90 -13.58 10.30
N GLU A 143 -14.40 -14.73 9.79
CA GLU A 143 -14.34 -16.01 10.52
C GLU A 143 -12.93 -16.58 10.44
N GLN A 144 -12.31 -16.86 11.59
CA GLN A 144 -10.95 -17.37 11.65
C GLN A 144 -10.79 -18.44 12.73
N ILE A 145 -9.98 -19.48 12.47
CA ILE A 145 -9.58 -20.47 13.48
C ILE A 145 -8.06 -20.48 13.56
N THR A 146 -7.50 -20.26 14.75
CA THR A 146 -6.07 -20.32 15.00
C THR A 146 -5.54 -21.75 15.06
N GLN A 147 -4.20 -21.91 15.08
CA GLN A 147 -3.54 -23.21 15.28
C GLN A 147 -3.87 -23.82 16.66
N GLU A 148 -4.18 -22.97 17.65
CA GLU A 148 -4.58 -23.34 18.99
C GLU A 148 -6.08 -23.69 19.08
N SER A 149 -6.75 -23.95 17.97
CA SER A 149 -8.18 -24.27 17.90
C SER A 149 -9.11 -23.20 18.48
N ILE A 150 -8.72 -21.92 18.44
CA ILE A 150 -9.55 -20.82 18.86
C ILE A 150 -10.32 -20.27 17.65
N LEU A 151 -11.65 -20.34 17.67
CA LEU A 151 -12.51 -19.70 16.68
C LEU A 151 -12.73 -18.24 17.07
N THR A 152 -12.48 -17.33 16.15
CA THR A 152 -12.86 -15.91 16.27
C THR A 152 -13.84 -15.56 15.15
N VAL A 153 -14.97 -14.95 15.51
CA VAL A 153 -15.96 -14.43 14.57
C VAL A 153 -16.21 -12.97 14.87
N ARG A 154 -16.11 -12.12 13.86
CA ARG A 154 -16.34 -10.68 13.97
C ARG A 154 -17.45 -10.25 13.03
N GLY A 155 -18.18 -9.22 13.44
CA GLY A 155 -19.28 -8.70 12.65
C GLY A 155 -20.02 -7.58 13.37
N TRP A 156 -21.23 -7.33 12.90
CA TRP A 156 -22.14 -6.39 13.55
C TRP A 156 -23.57 -6.96 13.59
N VAL A 157 -24.35 -6.50 14.55
CA VAL A 157 -25.78 -6.79 14.71
C VAL A 157 -26.53 -5.54 15.11
N VAL A 158 -27.63 -5.28 14.42
CA VAL A 158 -28.65 -4.30 14.80
C VAL A 158 -29.86 -5.10 15.27
N ASN A 159 -30.13 -5.04 16.57
CA ASN A 159 -31.28 -5.69 17.19
C ASN A 159 -32.23 -4.60 17.70
N GLN A 160 -33.42 -4.52 17.12
CA GLN A 160 -34.42 -3.53 17.50
C GLN A 160 -35.21 -3.94 18.76
N LEU A 161 -35.03 -5.19 19.20
CA LEU A 161 -35.76 -5.79 20.35
C LEU A 161 -34.86 -5.82 21.60
N GLU A 162 -35.51 -5.78 22.78
CA GLU A 162 -34.86 -6.01 24.08
C GLU A 162 -35.34 -7.33 24.69
N PRO A 163 -34.47 -8.11 25.33
CA PRO A 163 -33.02 -7.86 25.50
C PRO A 163 -32.22 -8.11 24.22
N ASP A 164 -31.10 -7.38 24.03
CA ASP A 164 -30.15 -7.61 22.92
C ASP A 164 -29.07 -8.62 23.36
N GLU A 165 -29.32 -9.89 23.10
CA GLU A 165 -28.46 -10.99 23.54
C GLU A 165 -27.72 -11.63 22.37
N ILE A 166 -26.42 -11.90 22.58
CA ILE A 166 -25.62 -12.77 21.71
C ILE A 166 -25.10 -13.92 22.54
N PHE A 167 -25.21 -15.13 22.04
CA PHE A 167 -24.63 -16.33 22.69
C PHE A 167 -24.26 -17.37 21.63
N VAL A 168 -23.43 -18.32 22.01
CA VAL A 168 -22.96 -19.40 21.13
C VAL A 168 -23.44 -20.72 21.64
N GLN A 169 -23.93 -21.57 20.74
CA GLN A 169 -24.37 -22.94 21.09
C GLN A 169 -23.80 -23.97 20.09
N GLY A 170 -23.62 -25.18 20.58
CA GLY A 170 -23.32 -26.34 19.75
C GLY A 170 -24.53 -26.81 18.95
N THR A 171 -24.33 -27.82 18.11
CA THR A 171 -25.40 -28.44 17.31
C THR A 171 -26.40 -29.21 18.18
N ASP A 172 -26.06 -29.57 19.42
CA ASP A 172 -26.91 -30.18 20.42
C ASP A 172 -27.76 -29.16 21.22
N GLY A 173 -27.62 -27.87 20.90
CA GLY A 173 -28.33 -26.78 21.57
C GLY A 173 -27.73 -26.33 22.89
N LYS A 174 -26.64 -26.94 23.36
CA LYS A 174 -25.95 -26.49 24.58
C LYS A 174 -25.19 -25.20 24.33
N VAL A 175 -25.32 -24.25 25.25
CA VAL A 175 -24.56 -23.00 25.23
C VAL A 175 -23.08 -23.31 25.49
N LEU A 176 -22.22 -22.79 24.63
CA LEU A 176 -20.78 -22.92 24.74
C LEU A 176 -20.18 -21.72 25.47
N GLU A 177 -19.14 -21.98 26.25
CA GLU A 177 -18.36 -20.90 26.88
C GLU A 177 -17.61 -20.10 25.81
N CYS A 178 -17.85 -18.79 25.81
CA CYS A 178 -17.24 -17.89 24.84
C CYS A 178 -16.97 -16.50 25.44
N THR A 179 -16.04 -15.79 24.88
CA THR A 179 -15.81 -14.38 25.19
C THR A 179 -16.45 -13.52 24.11
N ILE A 180 -17.35 -12.61 24.49
CA ILE A 180 -18.01 -11.68 23.57
C ILE A 180 -17.62 -10.26 23.95
N THR A 181 -17.03 -9.53 23.01
CA THR A 181 -16.74 -8.11 23.16
C THR A 181 -17.60 -7.31 22.19
N ARG A 182 -18.11 -6.18 22.64
CA ARG A 182 -18.94 -5.26 21.85
C ARG A 182 -18.16 -3.97 21.58
N GLN A 183 -18.33 -3.39 20.38
CA GLN A 183 -17.66 -2.16 19.96
C GLN A 183 -18.57 -1.30 19.10
N ARG A 184 -18.28 0.00 19.05
CA ARG A 184 -19.01 0.91 18.16
C ARG A 184 -18.67 0.64 16.70
N ARG A 185 -19.66 0.85 15.82
CA ARG A 185 -19.54 0.75 14.36
C ARG A 185 -20.18 1.98 13.71
N PRO A 186 -19.46 3.13 13.67
CA PRO A 186 -19.98 4.37 13.09
C PRO A 186 -20.42 4.21 11.63
N ASP A 187 -19.72 3.37 10.87
CA ASP A 187 -20.05 2.98 9.50
C ASP A 187 -21.43 2.32 9.37
N VAL A 188 -21.79 1.48 10.34
CA VAL A 188 -23.10 0.80 10.39
C VAL A 188 -24.17 1.75 10.93
N GLU A 189 -23.83 2.56 11.95
CA GLU A 189 -24.72 3.57 12.53
C GLU A 189 -25.19 4.54 11.43
N GLU A 190 -24.26 5.08 10.63
CA GLU A 190 -24.56 5.97 9.51
C GLU A 190 -25.35 5.26 8.40
N ALA A 191 -24.91 4.06 7.98
CA ALA A 191 -25.57 3.31 6.92
C ALA A 191 -27.00 2.90 7.24
N LYS A 192 -27.31 2.70 8.55
CA LYS A 192 -28.63 2.30 9.03
C LYS A 192 -29.48 3.47 9.52
N GLY A 193 -28.93 4.70 9.57
CA GLY A 193 -29.62 5.89 10.03
C GLY A 193 -30.01 5.84 11.51
N ILE A 194 -29.15 5.25 12.35
CA ILE A 194 -29.38 5.10 13.79
C ILE A 194 -29.15 6.45 14.47
N SER A 195 -30.14 6.90 15.26
CA SER A 195 -30.10 8.21 15.94
C SER A 195 -29.05 8.25 17.07
N GLU A 196 -28.62 9.47 17.46
CA GLU A 196 -27.64 9.66 18.55
C GLU A 196 -28.09 9.02 19.89
N GLU A 197 -29.39 9.02 20.16
CA GLU A 197 -29.98 8.44 21.38
C GLU A 197 -29.98 6.91 21.37
N GLU A 198 -29.86 6.30 20.19
CA GLU A 198 -29.87 4.86 19.97
C GLU A 198 -28.50 4.27 19.69
N LYS A 199 -27.43 5.07 19.74
CA LYS A 199 -26.06 4.59 19.47
C LYS A 199 -25.65 3.52 20.48
N ARG A 200 -25.54 2.29 19.99
CA ARG A 200 -25.13 1.12 20.74
C ARG A 200 -23.81 0.58 20.19
N ASN A 201 -23.20 -0.30 20.94
CA ASN A 201 -22.04 -1.05 20.45
C ASN A 201 -22.51 -2.15 19.50
N LEU A 202 -22.77 -1.81 18.22
CA LEU A 202 -23.32 -2.71 17.21
C LEU A 202 -22.35 -3.80 16.77
N GLY A 203 -21.05 -3.52 16.79
CA GLY A 203 -20.01 -4.48 16.44
C GLY A 203 -19.80 -5.51 17.54
N PHE A 204 -19.44 -6.73 17.14
CA PHE A 204 -19.07 -7.79 18.05
C PHE A 204 -17.82 -8.55 17.61
N SER A 205 -17.11 -9.10 18.59
CA SER A 205 -16.07 -10.11 18.38
C SER A 205 -16.32 -11.24 19.37
N ILE A 206 -16.52 -12.44 18.85
CA ILE A 206 -16.80 -13.66 19.61
C ILE A 206 -15.60 -14.57 19.52
N THR A 207 -15.10 -15.06 20.65
CA THR A 207 -13.99 -16.00 20.72
C THR A 207 -14.42 -17.25 21.46
N VAL A 208 -14.24 -18.42 20.80
CA VAL A 208 -14.64 -19.74 21.32
C VAL A 208 -13.46 -20.69 21.28
N ASN A 209 -13.15 -21.36 22.40
CA ASN A 209 -12.16 -22.44 22.40
C ASN A 209 -12.82 -23.75 21.93
N LEU A 210 -12.30 -24.30 20.82
CA LEU A 210 -12.84 -25.50 20.18
C LEU A 210 -12.20 -26.81 20.68
N GLU A 211 -11.24 -26.76 21.61
CA GLU A 211 -10.62 -27.98 22.17
C GLU A 211 -11.59 -28.85 22.92
N ASN A 212 -12.62 -28.24 23.53
CA ASN A 212 -13.62 -28.90 24.34
C ASN A 212 -14.91 -29.28 23.58
N THR A 213 -14.95 -29.08 22.26
CA THR A 213 -16.11 -29.44 21.44
C THR A 213 -15.68 -30.22 20.19
N ASN A 214 -16.43 -31.31 19.92
CA ASN A 214 -16.30 -32.07 18.68
C ASN A 214 -17.29 -31.60 17.60
N ASP A 215 -17.95 -30.47 17.79
CA ASP A 215 -18.97 -29.98 16.90
C ASP A 215 -18.38 -29.57 15.55
N GLN A 216 -18.97 -30.05 14.47
CA GLN A 216 -18.61 -29.67 13.10
C GLN A 216 -19.18 -28.31 12.73
N ASN A 217 -20.24 -27.88 13.40
CA ASN A 217 -20.87 -26.58 13.23
C ASN A 217 -21.14 -25.96 14.61
N ILE A 218 -21.01 -24.65 14.68
CA ILE A 218 -21.31 -23.85 15.86
C ILE A 218 -22.32 -22.79 15.45
N CYS A 219 -23.32 -22.56 16.29
CA CYS A 219 -24.39 -21.60 16.04
C CYS A 219 -24.17 -20.34 16.89
N ILE A 220 -24.05 -19.18 16.22
CA ILE A 220 -24.09 -17.87 16.85
C ILE A 220 -25.54 -17.42 16.82
N CYS A 221 -26.10 -17.16 17.99
CA CYS A 221 -27.51 -16.81 18.18
C CYS A 221 -27.62 -15.34 18.56
N PHE A 222 -28.39 -14.59 17.78
CA PHE A 222 -28.80 -13.23 18.07
C PHE A 222 -30.26 -13.28 18.54
N ARG A 223 -30.55 -12.88 19.77
CA ARG A 223 -31.88 -12.98 20.38
C ARG A 223 -32.37 -11.63 20.82
N GLY A 224 -33.68 -11.39 20.60
CA GLY A 224 -34.41 -10.28 21.16
C GLY A 224 -35.85 -10.71 21.43
N LYS A 225 -36.36 -10.52 22.64
CA LYS A 225 -37.71 -10.94 23.08
C LYS A 225 -38.07 -12.36 22.60
N ASP A 226 -39.01 -12.49 21.70
CA ASP A 226 -39.50 -13.77 21.17
C ASP A 226 -38.87 -14.13 19.81
N VAL A 227 -37.95 -13.29 19.28
CA VAL A 227 -37.30 -13.46 17.97
C VAL A 227 -35.85 -13.88 18.15
N GLN A 228 -35.42 -14.86 17.37
CA GLN A 228 -34.01 -15.31 17.36
C GLN A 228 -33.57 -15.56 15.94
N LYS A 229 -32.40 -15.02 15.60
CA LYS A 229 -31.67 -15.37 14.36
C LYS A 229 -30.42 -16.16 14.68
N ILE A 230 -30.11 -17.12 13.81
CA ILE A 230 -28.98 -18.03 14.00
C ILE A 230 -28.07 -17.96 12.79
N TYR A 231 -26.79 -17.72 13.06
CA TYR A 231 -25.74 -17.88 12.09
C TYR A 231 -24.94 -19.15 12.37
N THR A 232 -24.81 -20.03 11.39
CA THR A 232 -24.10 -21.30 11.55
C THR A 232 -22.69 -21.21 10.98
N VAL A 233 -21.70 -21.30 11.84
CA VAL A 233 -20.28 -21.39 11.51
C VAL A 233 -19.91 -22.83 11.22
N ASN A 234 -19.43 -23.11 10.01
CA ASN A 234 -18.95 -24.45 9.64
C ASN A 234 -17.47 -24.60 9.99
N VAL A 235 -17.18 -25.07 11.19
CA VAL A 235 -15.81 -25.28 11.72
C VAL A 235 -14.98 -26.19 10.82
N LYS A 236 -15.58 -27.26 10.30
CA LYS A 236 -14.89 -28.18 9.39
C LYS A 236 -14.53 -27.53 8.06
N LYS A 237 -15.38 -26.64 7.54
CA LYS A 237 -15.11 -25.89 6.32
C LYS A 237 -13.95 -24.92 6.54
N ILE A 238 -13.97 -24.15 7.64
CA ILE A 238 -12.90 -23.18 7.95
C ILE A 238 -11.57 -23.91 8.20
N LYS A 239 -11.56 -24.97 9.00
CA LYS A 239 -10.37 -25.83 9.20
C LYS A 239 -9.84 -26.37 7.86
N ARG A 240 -10.72 -26.80 6.94
CA ARG A 240 -10.34 -27.28 5.61
C ARG A 240 -9.84 -26.15 4.70
N GLU A 241 -10.47 -24.97 4.74
CA GLU A 241 -10.06 -23.79 3.97
C GLU A 241 -8.72 -23.24 4.45
N ASN A 242 -8.38 -23.45 5.71
CA ASN A 242 -7.06 -23.15 6.26
C ASN A 242 -6.01 -24.24 5.96
N THR A 243 -6.38 -25.37 5.33
CA THR A 243 -5.39 -26.35 4.86
C THR A 243 -4.76 -25.89 3.55
N GLY A 244 -3.45 -26.01 3.48
CA GLY A 244 -2.72 -25.60 2.29
C GLY A 244 -3.15 -26.28 1.00
N LEU A 245 -3.63 -27.52 1.08
CA LEU A 245 -4.15 -28.26 -0.06
C LEU A 245 -5.40 -27.57 -0.67
N TYR A 246 -6.31 -27.07 0.17
CA TYR A 246 -7.51 -26.36 -0.30
C TYR A 246 -7.18 -25.03 -0.96
N GLN A 247 -6.24 -24.26 -0.40
CA GLN A 247 -5.76 -23.01 -0.99
C GLN A 247 -5.13 -23.25 -2.38
N GLN A 248 -4.33 -24.31 -2.52
CA GLN A 248 -3.77 -24.71 -3.82
C GLN A 248 -4.88 -25.07 -4.83
N MET A 249 -5.89 -25.84 -4.41
CA MET A 249 -7.02 -26.20 -5.26
C MET A 249 -7.86 -24.96 -5.67
N LYS A 250 -8.02 -24.00 -4.77
CA LYS A 250 -8.72 -22.73 -5.07
C LYS A 250 -7.97 -21.89 -6.10
N LEU A 251 -6.64 -21.79 -5.99
CA LEU A 251 -5.79 -21.09 -6.97
C LEU A 251 -5.84 -21.78 -8.35
N LEU A 252 -5.91 -23.12 -8.39
CA LEU A 252 -6.00 -23.91 -9.61
C LEU A 252 -7.42 -24.00 -10.18
N SER A 253 -8.41 -23.43 -9.51
CA SER A 253 -9.82 -23.52 -9.92
C SER A 253 -10.10 -22.85 -11.27
N LEU A 254 -11.18 -23.31 -11.93
CA LEU A 254 -11.64 -22.76 -13.22
C LEU A 254 -11.94 -21.24 -13.15
N LYS A 255 -12.38 -20.75 -11.98
CA LYS A 255 -12.66 -19.32 -11.72
C LYS A 255 -11.41 -18.43 -11.90
N ASN A 256 -10.23 -18.96 -11.63
CA ASN A 256 -8.95 -18.25 -11.73
C ASN A 256 -8.16 -18.60 -13.01
N ARG A 257 -8.74 -19.41 -13.90
CA ARG A 257 -8.03 -19.94 -15.09
C ARG A 257 -7.42 -18.84 -15.95
N GLN A 258 -8.14 -17.77 -16.19
CA GLN A 258 -7.67 -16.66 -17.02
C GLN A 258 -6.53 -15.89 -16.34
N LYS A 259 -6.68 -15.55 -15.04
CA LYS A 259 -5.62 -14.92 -14.24
C LYS A 259 -4.38 -15.80 -14.13
N ASN A 260 -4.57 -17.11 -13.95
CA ASN A 260 -3.48 -18.07 -13.88
C ASN A 260 -2.73 -18.19 -15.22
N GLN A 261 -3.44 -18.17 -16.35
CA GLN A 261 -2.83 -18.17 -17.68
C GLN A 261 -2.05 -16.88 -17.96
N GLU A 262 -2.56 -15.72 -17.58
CA GLU A 262 -1.85 -14.44 -17.69
C GLU A 262 -0.61 -14.40 -16.81
N TYR A 263 -0.71 -14.87 -15.56
CA TYR A 263 0.43 -14.97 -14.66
C TYR A 263 1.50 -15.92 -15.22
N ILE A 264 1.10 -17.10 -15.73
CA ILE A 264 2.02 -18.07 -16.35
C ILE A 264 2.68 -17.47 -17.60
N LYS A 265 1.92 -16.76 -18.44
CA LYS A 265 2.47 -16.07 -19.61
C LYS A 265 3.53 -15.04 -19.23
N LYS A 266 3.26 -14.25 -18.20
CA LYS A 266 4.13 -13.16 -17.74
C LYS A 266 5.35 -13.68 -16.98
N ASN A 267 5.16 -14.62 -16.09
CA ASN A 267 6.14 -15.02 -15.07
C ASN A 267 6.68 -16.44 -15.24
N GLY A 268 6.08 -17.25 -16.10
CA GLY A 268 6.44 -18.65 -16.33
C GLY A 268 5.78 -19.63 -15.36
N ILE A 269 5.72 -20.91 -15.79
CA ILE A 269 5.05 -21.97 -15.02
C ILE A 269 5.77 -22.30 -13.70
N GLY A 270 7.08 -22.13 -13.65
CA GLY A 270 7.88 -22.37 -12.43
C GLY A 270 7.51 -21.40 -11.29
N ARG A 271 7.34 -20.10 -11.59
CA ARG A 271 6.85 -19.10 -10.62
C ARG A 271 5.42 -19.38 -10.20
N PHE A 272 4.58 -19.78 -11.14
CA PHE A 272 3.20 -20.12 -10.82
C PHE A 272 3.10 -21.31 -9.86
N ILE A 273 3.88 -22.40 -10.08
CA ILE A 273 3.92 -23.56 -9.18
C ILE A 273 4.41 -23.13 -7.79
N ARG A 274 5.44 -22.29 -7.72
CA ARG A 274 5.97 -21.76 -6.45
C ARG A 274 4.95 -20.86 -5.77
N TYR A 275 4.31 -19.93 -6.50
CA TYR A 275 3.22 -19.09 -6.00
C TYR A 275 2.08 -19.93 -5.40
N VAL A 276 1.65 -21.00 -6.09
CA VAL A 276 0.62 -21.93 -5.59
C VAL A 276 1.09 -22.66 -4.34
N ARG A 277 2.37 -23.07 -4.27
CA ARG A 277 2.94 -23.75 -3.09
C ARG A 277 3.09 -22.82 -1.90
N ASN A 278 3.56 -21.60 -2.11
CA ASN A 278 3.81 -20.61 -1.06
C ASN A 278 2.55 -19.86 -0.61
N SER A 279 1.42 -19.97 -1.34
CA SER A 279 0.12 -19.45 -0.89
C SER A 279 -0.40 -20.07 0.42
N GLN A 280 0.33 -21.04 0.99
CA GLN A 280 0.06 -21.62 2.31
C GLN A 280 0.58 -20.81 3.49
N LEU A 281 1.59 -19.95 3.26
CA LEU A 281 2.15 -19.10 4.30
C LEU A 281 1.22 -17.90 4.48
N LYS A 282 0.21 -18.10 5.31
CA LYS A 282 -0.59 -17.03 5.87
C LYS A 282 0.04 -16.65 7.20
N ASP A 283 0.75 -15.61 7.19
CA ASP A 283 0.97 -14.59 8.20
C ASP A 283 2.19 -13.85 7.71
N GLY A 284 2.10 -12.58 7.57
CA GLY A 284 3.02 -11.51 7.24
C GLY A 284 4.52 -11.73 7.06
N ASP A 285 5.06 -12.86 7.45
CA ASP A 285 6.44 -13.27 7.27
C ASP A 285 6.56 -14.28 6.13
N GLN A 286 6.33 -13.80 4.89
CA GLN A 286 6.92 -14.50 3.75
C GLN A 286 8.43 -14.45 3.96
N ASP A 287 9.06 -15.61 4.16
CA ASP A 287 10.52 -15.71 4.28
C ASP A 287 11.14 -14.94 3.11
N TYR A 288 12.00 -13.98 3.43
CA TYR A 288 12.64 -13.13 2.44
C TYR A 288 13.29 -13.96 1.32
N GLU A 289 13.90 -15.10 1.66
CA GLU A 289 14.49 -15.98 0.66
C GLU A 289 13.47 -16.51 -0.36
N ASP A 290 12.23 -16.80 0.06
CA ASP A 290 11.18 -17.24 -0.86
C ASP A 290 10.67 -16.07 -1.72
N TRP A 291 10.59 -14.88 -1.16
CA TRP A 291 10.32 -13.67 -1.92
C TRP A 291 11.39 -13.42 -2.97
N LEU A 292 12.68 -13.50 -2.59
CA LEU A 292 13.81 -13.29 -3.48
C LEU A 292 13.79 -14.28 -4.66
N LYS A 293 13.55 -15.58 -4.38
CA LYS A 293 13.42 -16.62 -5.43
C LYS A 293 12.36 -16.29 -6.49
N ASP A 294 11.32 -15.52 -6.13
CA ASP A 294 10.26 -15.09 -7.06
C ASP A 294 10.60 -13.78 -7.81
N HIS A 295 11.60 -13.03 -7.34
CA HIS A 295 11.96 -11.71 -7.88
C HIS A 295 13.27 -11.69 -8.67
N VAL A 296 14.12 -12.72 -8.56
CA VAL A 296 15.30 -12.86 -9.40
C VAL A 296 14.99 -13.39 -10.81
N ALA A 297 15.85 -13.13 -11.77
CA ALA A 297 15.65 -13.54 -13.16
C ALA A 297 15.75 -15.07 -13.33
N PHE A 298 14.75 -15.67 -14.00
CA PHE A 298 14.78 -17.11 -14.28
C PHE A 298 15.70 -17.48 -15.44
N ARG A 299 16.11 -18.74 -15.44
CA ARG A 299 16.94 -19.34 -16.50
C ARG A 299 16.45 -19.02 -17.92
N LYS A 300 15.14 -19.02 -18.17
CA LYS A 300 14.55 -18.68 -19.48
C LYS A 300 14.73 -17.20 -19.80
N GLU A 301 14.59 -16.33 -18.82
CA GLU A 301 14.80 -14.89 -18.97
C GLU A 301 16.28 -14.58 -19.18
N LEU A 302 17.18 -15.13 -18.37
CA LEU A 302 18.62 -15.01 -18.53
C LEU A 302 19.08 -15.46 -19.93
N LYS A 303 18.49 -16.55 -20.46
CA LYS A 303 18.77 -16.98 -21.85
C LYS A 303 18.30 -15.97 -22.89
N ARG A 304 17.14 -15.32 -22.68
CA ARG A 304 16.62 -14.25 -23.56
C ARG A 304 17.51 -13.03 -23.50
N GLN A 305 17.94 -12.64 -22.31
CA GLN A 305 18.82 -11.48 -22.11
C GLN A 305 20.18 -11.64 -22.81
N ARG A 306 20.79 -12.85 -22.76
CA ARG A 306 22.04 -13.15 -23.48
C ARG A 306 21.93 -12.97 -25.00
N ASN A 307 20.73 -13.08 -25.56
CA ASN A 307 20.47 -12.89 -27.00
C ASN A 307 19.83 -11.53 -27.31
N ALA A 308 19.67 -10.65 -26.32
CA ALA A 308 19.10 -9.33 -26.54
C ALA A 308 20.12 -8.42 -27.20
N VAL A 309 19.63 -7.57 -28.12
CA VAL A 309 20.43 -6.55 -28.79
C VAL A 309 19.97 -5.19 -28.31
N PHE A 310 20.86 -4.44 -27.74
CA PHE A 310 20.60 -3.04 -27.38
C PHE A 310 20.97 -2.11 -28.54
N SER A 311 20.24 -1.01 -28.68
CA SER A 311 20.57 0.05 -29.64
C SER A 311 21.86 0.78 -29.27
N TYR A 312 22.24 0.75 -28.01
CA TYR A 312 23.46 1.25 -27.44
C TYR A 312 24.02 0.25 -26.44
N SER A 313 25.24 -0.19 -26.64
CA SER A 313 25.89 -1.25 -25.88
C SER A 313 27.22 -0.77 -25.27
N PRO A 314 27.19 0.08 -24.23
CA PRO A 314 28.40 0.66 -23.65
C PRO A 314 29.30 -0.39 -23.01
N LEU A 315 30.59 -0.20 -23.06
CA LEU A 315 31.53 -0.96 -22.24
C LEU A 315 31.38 -0.52 -20.77
N ILE A 316 31.10 -1.47 -19.86
CA ILE A 316 31.06 -1.20 -18.42
C ILE A 316 32.37 -1.68 -17.79
N SER A 317 33.14 -0.76 -17.20
CA SER A 317 34.32 -1.11 -16.41
C SER A 317 33.95 -1.26 -14.94
N ILE A 318 34.09 -2.47 -14.41
CA ILE A 318 33.88 -2.79 -13.00
C ILE A 318 35.19 -2.51 -12.26
N VAL A 319 35.16 -1.59 -11.32
CA VAL A 319 36.32 -1.18 -10.52
C VAL A 319 36.28 -1.89 -9.18
N MET A 320 37.34 -2.65 -8.90
CA MET A 320 37.45 -3.46 -7.69
C MET A 320 38.86 -3.36 -7.11
N VAL A 321 38.94 -3.28 -5.78
CA VAL A 321 40.19 -3.39 -5.03
C VAL A 321 40.15 -4.69 -4.22
N VAL A 322 41.23 -5.47 -4.28
CA VAL A 322 41.43 -6.66 -3.45
C VAL A 322 42.39 -6.33 -2.34
N THR A 323 41.99 -6.54 -1.10
CA THR A 323 42.73 -6.23 0.11
C THR A 323 43.06 -7.45 0.96
N ASP A 324 42.49 -8.59 0.63
CA ASP A 324 42.78 -9.86 1.27
C ASP A 324 42.90 -11.03 0.24
N THR A 325 43.50 -12.14 0.65
CA THR A 325 43.84 -13.25 -0.20
C THR A 325 42.82 -14.39 -0.18
N ASP A 326 41.56 -14.16 0.20
CA ASP A 326 40.52 -15.18 0.17
C ASP A 326 40.18 -15.59 -1.28
N GLU A 327 40.88 -16.59 -1.79
CA GLU A 327 40.72 -17.11 -3.15
C GLU A 327 39.30 -17.59 -3.43
N GLN A 328 38.62 -18.18 -2.43
CA GLN A 328 37.25 -18.71 -2.63
C GLN A 328 36.23 -17.58 -2.79
N ARG A 329 36.33 -16.55 -2.00
CA ARG A 329 35.48 -15.35 -2.11
C ARG A 329 35.76 -14.63 -3.43
N LEU A 330 37.00 -14.35 -3.73
CA LEU A 330 37.40 -13.69 -4.99
C LEU A 330 36.94 -14.51 -6.21
N LYS A 331 37.03 -15.85 -6.13
CA LYS A 331 36.48 -16.72 -7.15
C LYS A 331 34.99 -16.56 -7.33
N SER A 332 34.21 -16.57 -6.26
CA SER A 332 32.75 -16.43 -6.31
C SER A 332 32.34 -15.13 -6.97
N VAL A 333 33.01 -14.03 -6.65
CA VAL A 333 32.76 -12.70 -7.23
C VAL A 333 33.11 -12.66 -8.72
N ILE A 334 34.30 -13.15 -9.11
CA ILE A 334 34.72 -13.14 -10.52
C ILE A 334 33.83 -14.05 -11.37
N ASP A 335 33.49 -15.23 -10.87
CA ASP A 335 32.61 -16.18 -11.57
C ASP A 335 31.21 -15.52 -11.79
N ALA A 336 30.67 -14.79 -10.82
CA ALA A 336 29.40 -14.07 -10.97
C ALA A 336 29.46 -13.01 -12.08
N TYR A 337 30.58 -12.32 -12.27
CA TYR A 337 30.76 -11.43 -13.43
C TYR A 337 30.89 -12.20 -14.74
N THR A 338 31.58 -13.36 -14.77
CA THR A 338 31.67 -14.16 -16.00
C THR A 338 30.32 -14.73 -16.44
N GLU A 339 29.39 -14.90 -15.50
CA GLU A 339 28.02 -15.39 -15.74
C GLU A 339 27.03 -14.32 -16.16
N GLN A 340 27.41 -13.03 -16.18
CA GLN A 340 26.55 -11.93 -16.57
C GLN A 340 25.91 -12.16 -17.94
N THR A 341 24.62 -11.79 -18.06
CA THR A 341 23.89 -11.90 -19.33
C THR A 341 24.27 -10.81 -20.33
N TYR A 342 24.79 -9.68 -19.87
CA TYR A 342 25.41 -8.66 -20.70
C TYR A 342 26.91 -8.92 -20.82
N GLY A 343 27.42 -9.04 -22.03
CA GLY A 343 28.79 -9.49 -22.29
C GLY A 343 29.85 -8.39 -22.46
N ASN A 344 29.45 -7.13 -22.69
CA ASN A 344 30.39 -6.03 -22.95
C ASN A 344 30.82 -5.33 -21.65
N TRP A 345 31.63 -5.99 -20.88
CA TRP A 345 32.16 -5.49 -19.60
C TRP A 345 33.67 -5.80 -19.47
N GLN A 346 34.32 -5.08 -18.57
CA GLN A 346 35.72 -5.23 -18.18
C GLN A 346 35.81 -5.24 -16.66
N LEU A 347 36.53 -6.18 -16.05
CA LEU A 347 36.85 -6.16 -14.63
C LEU A 347 38.25 -5.57 -14.41
N CYS A 348 38.31 -4.40 -13.78
CA CYS A 348 39.53 -3.69 -13.43
C CYS A 348 39.88 -4.00 -11.98
N LEU A 349 40.91 -4.79 -11.75
CA LEU A 349 41.27 -5.28 -10.43
C LEU A 349 42.62 -4.71 -9.97
N ALA A 350 42.60 -3.91 -8.89
CA ALA A 350 43.79 -3.48 -8.20
C ALA A 350 44.04 -4.36 -6.97
N ASP A 351 45.17 -5.01 -6.95
CA ASP A 351 45.57 -5.92 -5.86
C ASP A 351 46.49 -5.21 -4.86
N ALA A 352 45.93 -4.90 -3.70
CA ALA A 352 46.61 -4.24 -2.58
C ALA A 352 47.01 -5.22 -1.46
N CYS A 353 46.90 -6.53 -1.70
CA CYS A 353 47.35 -7.56 -0.74
C CYS A 353 48.87 -7.54 -0.57
N GLU A 354 49.37 -8.08 0.52
CA GLU A 354 50.77 -8.46 0.64
C GLU A 354 51.02 -9.76 -0.16
N GLY A 355 52.19 -9.90 -0.79
CA GLY A 355 52.54 -11.10 -1.56
C GLY A 355 51.98 -11.11 -3.01
N GLU A 356 52.17 -12.25 -3.70
CA GLU A 356 51.80 -12.44 -5.12
C GLU A 356 50.67 -13.45 -5.31
N GLU A 357 50.11 -13.99 -4.25
CA GLU A 357 49.15 -15.10 -4.26
C GLU A 357 47.92 -14.77 -5.11
N THR A 358 47.35 -13.57 -4.96
CA THR A 358 46.20 -13.11 -5.76
C THR A 358 46.52 -13.10 -7.26
N GLY A 359 47.70 -12.54 -7.63
CA GLY A 359 48.15 -12.51 -9.02
C GLY A 359 48.41 -13.92 -9.60
N GLU A 360 48.98 -14.85 -8.81
CA GLU A 360 49.17 -16.23 -9.21
C GLU A 360 47.84 -16.97 -9.39
N PHE A 361 46.90 -16.81 -8.45
CA PHE A 361 45.56 -17.37 -8.54
C PHE A 361 44.85 -16.89 -9.83
N LEU A 362 44.86 -15.60 -10.12
CA LEU A 362 44.22 -15.04 -11.31
C LEU A 362 44.86 -15.55 -12.60
N ARG A 363 46.18 -15.57 -12.69
CA ARG A 363 46.93 -16.14 -13.84
C ARG A 363 46.63 -17.62 -14.07
N LYS A 364 46.49 -18.40 -13.01
CA LYS A 364 46.18 -19.83 -13.09
C LYS A 364 44.73 -20.10 -13.47
N LYS A 365 43.78 -19.41 -12.84
CA LYS A 365 42.34 -19.70 -12.93
C LYS A 365 41.66 -19.00 -14.11
N TYR A 366 42.02 -17.74 -14.37
CA TYR A 366 41.35 -16.88 -15.34
C TYR A 366 42.22 -16.48 -16.54
N LYS A 367 43.24 -17.26 -16.86
CA LYS A 367 44.17 -17.02 -17.99
C LYS A 367 43.46 -16.74 -19.33
N LYS A 368 42.26 -17.28 -19.54
CA LYS A 368 41.50 -17.17 -20.79
C LYS A 368 40.46 -16.02 -20.74
N GLU A 369 40.25 -15.43 -19.57
CA GLU A 369 39.28 -14.32 -19.43
C GLU A 369 39.93 -12.99 -19.82
N ILE A 370 39.69 -12.60 -21.06
CA ILE A 370 40.32 -11.43 -21.65
C ILE A 370 39.74 -10.11 -21.11
N ARG A 371 38.58 -10.16 -20.45
CA ARG A 371 37.90 -9.00 -19.86
C ARG A 371 38.46 -8.61 -18.50
N LEU A 372 39.40 -9.41 -17.96
CA LEU A 372 40.02 -9.13 -16.67
C LEU A 372 41.32 -8.35 -16.88
N SER A 373 41.37 -7.15 -16.31
CA SER A 373 42.55 -6.28 -16.24
C SER A 373 43.06 -6.24 -14.80
N TYR A 374 44.31 -6.64 -14.61
CA TYR A 374 44.90 -6.77 -13.28
C TYR A 374 46.10 -5.86 -13.10
N LYS A 375 46.20 -5.26 -11.93
CA LYS A 375 47.36 -4.47 -11.52
C LYS A 375 47.73 -4.72 -10.07
N LYS A 376 48.97 -5.15 -9.80
CA LYS A 376 49.52 -5.16 -8.46
C LYS A 376 49.80 -3.71 -8.00
N VAL A 377 49.35 -3.35 -6.83
CA VAL A 377 49.65 -2.07 -6.19
C VAL A 377 50.91 -2.29 -5.34
N THR A 378 51.99 -1.65 -5.74
CA THR A 378 53.31 -1.81 -5.10
C THR A 378 53.47 -0.99 -3.82
N GLU A 379 52.71 0.10 -3.73
CA GLU A 379 52.63 0.95 -2.53
C GLU A 379 51.18 1.10 -2.15
N ASN A 380 50.82 0.64 -0.95
CA ASN A 380 49.46 0.78 -0.43
C ASN A 380 49.23 2.24 -0.02
N ASN A 381 48.51 2.98 -0.85
CA ASN A 381 48.21 4.40 -0.68
C ASN A 381 46.80 4.62 -0.06
N GLY A 382 46.32 3.71 0.78
CA GLY A 382 44.99 3.75 1.36
C GLY A 382 43.91 3.29 0.37
N ILE A 383 42.64 3.30 0.82
CA ILE A 383 41.50 2.83 0.02
C ILE A 383 41.34 3.70 -1.24
N SER A 384 41.37 5.02 -1.10
CA SER A 384 41.25 5.97 -2.21
C SER A 384 42.39 5.82 -3.24
N GLY A 385 43.61 5.64 -2.78
CA GLY A 385 44.75 5.42 -3.67
C GLY A 385 44.66 4.14 -4.48
N ASN A 386 44.18 3.07 -3.84
CA ASN A 386 43.97 1.76 -4.47
C ASN A 386 42.81 1.78 -5.47
N LEU A 387 41.69 2.45 -5.16
CA LEU A 387 40.57 2.69 -6.07
C LEU A 387 41.03 3.50 -7.30
N ASN A 388 41.79 4.55 -7.11
CA ASN A 388 42.38 5.32 -8.20
C ASN A 388 43.33 4.50 -9.08
N ALA A 389 44.03 3.50 -8.52
CA ALA A 389 44.84 2.56 -9.27
C ALA A 389 44.01 1.61 -10.14
N SER A 390 42.87 1.14 -9.64
CA SER A 390 41.91 0.35 -10.42
C SER A 390 41.23 1.19 -11.50
N LEU A 391 40.82 2.42 -11.23
CA LEU A 391 40.23 3.34 -12.18
C LEU A 391 41.11 3.62 -13.40
N LYS A 392 42.45 3.62 -13.24
CA LYS A 392 43.37 3.77 -14.36
C LYS A 392 43.29 2.65 -15.39
N LEU A 393 42.70 1.50 -15.04
CA LEU A 393 42.49 0.37 -15.94
C LEU A 393 41.16 0.49 -16.70
N ALA A 394 40.26 1.33 -16.24
CA ALA A 394 38.91 1.46 -16.78
C ALA A 394 38.88 2.13 -18.14
N MET A 395 38.45 1.42 -19.18
CA MET A 395 38.33 1.90 -20.56
C MET A 395 36.85 2.12 -20.95
N GLY A 396 35.90 1.67 -20.15
CA GLY A 396 34.48 1.71 -20.45
C GLY A 396 33.88 3.12 -20.37
N GLU A 397 32.76 3.29 -21.05
CA GLU A 397 31.96 4.52 -21.04
C GLU A 397 31.18 4.67 -19.72
N TYR A 398 30.98 3.58 -19.01
CA TYR A 398 30.44 3.55 -17.65
C TYR A 398 31.40 2.82 -16.71
N VAL A 399 31.46 3.31 -15.49
CA VAL A 399 32.23 2.72 -14.40
C VAL A 399 31.26 2.22 -13.33
N LEU A 400 31.34 0.94 -13.02
CA LEU A 400 30.63 0.30 -11.92
C LEU A 400 31.58 0.12 -10.73
N PHE A 401 31.26 0.68 -9.60
CA PHE A 401 31.96 0.42 -8.34
C PHE A 401 31.37 -0.82 -7.69
N ALA A 402 32.21 -1.73 -7.24
CA ALA A 402 31.83 -2.93 -6.51
C ALA A 402 32.99 -3.40 -5.62
N GLY A 403 32.69 -3.68 -4.36
CA GLY A 403 33.64 -4.26 -3.42
C GLY A 403 34.00 -5.72 -3.79
N GLN A 404 35.10 -6.23 -3.21
CA GLN A 404 35.49 -7.63 -3.38
C GLN A 404 34.54 -8.63 -2.69
N GLU A 405 33.61 -8.14 -1.89
CA GLU A 405 32.56 -8.87 -1.19
C GLU A 405 31.20 -8.86 -1.91
N ILE A 406 31.07 -8.13 -3.01
CA ILE A 406 29.81 -7.96 -3.71
C ILE A 406 29.65 -9.01 -4.82
N ILE A 407 28.62 -9.84 -4.70
CA ILE A 407 28.23 -10.83 -5.72
C ILE A 407 27.04 -10.26 -6.50
N PRO A 408 27.20 -9.93 -7.80
CA PRO A 408 26.09 -9.47 -8.63
C PRO A 408 25.17 -10.60 -9.06
N GLU A 409 23.86 -10.33 -9.16
CA GLU A 409 22.92 -11.20 -9.86
C GLU A 409 23.31 -11.35 -11.34
N PRO A 410 23.04 -12.49 -12.00
CA PRO A 410 23.45 -12.76 -13.38
C PRO A 410 22.92 -11.73 -14.40
N ASP A 411 21.90 -10.98 -14.08
CA ASP A 411 21.34 -9.94 -14.96
C ASP A 411 21.60 -8.50 -14.49
N ALA A 412 22.46 -8.29 -13.52
CA ALA A 412 22.73 -6.97 -12.97
C ALA A 412 23.21 -5.98 -14.06
N LEU A 413 24.22 -6.33 -14.83
CA LEU A 413 24.74 -5.47 -15.91
C LEU A 413 23.70 -5.27 -17.04
N PHE A 414 22.89 -6.29 -17.34
CA PHE A 414 21.81 -6.17 -18.32
C PHE A 414 20.76 -5.13 -17.88
N GLN A 415 20.35 -5.16 -16.62
CA GLN A 415 19.39 -4.17 -16.10
C GLN A 415 19.97 -2.75 -16.09
N MET A 416 21.25 -2.60 -15.77
CA MET A 416 21.93 -1.30 -15.84
C MET A 416 21.98 -0.77 -17.27
N VAL A 417 22.39 -1.60 -18.27
CA VAL A 417 22.40 -1.19 -19.67
C VAL A 417 21.01 -0.87 -20.19
N LYS A 418 20.01 -1.58 -19.73
CA LYS A 418 18.61 -1.26 -20.02
C LYS A 418 18.23 0.12 -19.49
N ALA A 419 18.60 0.47 -18.25
CA ALA A 419 18.38 1.80 -17.69
C ALA A 419 19.13 2.89 -18.46
N ILE A 420 20.37 2.63 -18.86
CA ILE A 420 21.17 3.53 -19.72
C ILE A 420 20.46 3.78 -21.05
N THR A 421 19.98 2.72 -21.69
CA THR A 421 19.41 2.81 -23.04
C THR A 421 18.01 3.44 -23.03
N GLU A 422 17.14 2.98 -22.12
CA GLU A 422 15.73 3.37 -22.09
C GLU A 422 15.49 4.68 -21.34
N LYS A 423 16.24 4.91 -20.26
CA LYS A 423 16.06 6.08 -19.39
C LYS A 423 17.19 7.12 -19.54
N LYS A 424 18.20 6.87 -20.35
CA LYS A 424 19.41 7.74 -20.51
C LYS A 424 20.08 8.04 -19.16
N ALA A 425 20.20 7.02 -18.32
CA ALA A 425 20.74 7.17 -16.99
C ALA A 425 22.22 7.61 -17.02
N ASP A 426 22.55 8.63 -16.26
CA ASP A 426 23.93 9.04 -15.99
C ASP A 426 24.55 8.26 -14.86
N MET A 427 23.77 8.08 -13.80
CA MET A 427 24.14 7.32 -12.62
C MET A 427 23.04 6.30 -12.29
N ILE A 428 23.42 5.12 -11.79
CA ILE A 428 22.53 4.00 -11.55
C ILE A 428 22.89 3.33 -10.24
N TYR A 429 21.91 2.99 -9.43
CA TYR A 429 22.06 2.15 -8.25
C TYR A 429 20.89 1.17 -8.12
N THR A 430 21.05 0.16 -7.28
CA THR A 430 20.10 -0.95 -7.16
C THR A 430 19.79 -1.24 -5.69
N ASP A 431 18.75 -2.01 -5.46
CA ASP A 431 18.54 -2.64 -4.16
C ASP A 431 19.60 -3.71 -3.93
N GLU A 432 19.87 -4.03 -2.67
CA GLU A 432 20.86 -5.01 -2.26
C GLU A 432 20.39 -5.82 -1.05
N ASP A 433 21.07 -6.89 -0.74
CA ASP A 433 20.89 -7.70 0.45
C ASP A 433 22.22 -8.29 0.93
N GLU A 434 22.16 -9.08 1.97
CA GLU A 434 23.31 -9.81 2.46
C GLU A 434 23.21 -11.30 2.12
N ILE A 435 24.35 -11.91 1.79
CA ILE A 435 24.49 -13.35 1.59
C ILE A 435 25.46 -13.94 2.62
N SER A 436 25.11 -15.09 3.17
CA SER A 436 25.98 -15.82 4.09
C SER A 436 27.29 -16.27 3.43
N ALA A 437 28.35 -16.46 4.22
CA ALA A 437 29.67 -16.86 3.73
C ALA A 437 29.66 -18.21 2.93
N ASP A 438 28.70 -19.10 3.20
CA ASP A 438 28.51 -20.35 2.44
C ASP A 438 27.67 -20.16 1.16
N GLY A 439 27.22 -18.95 0.86
CA GLY A 439 26.49 -18.59 -0.35
C GLY A 439 25.06 -19.13 -0.43
N LYS A 440 24.44 -19.51 0.69
CA LYS A 440 23.15 -20.21 0.66
C LYS A 440 21.98 -19.44 1.27
N HIS A 441 22.24 -18.53 2.19
CA HIS A 441 21.22 -17.81 2.94
C HIS A 441 21.29 -16.32 2.65
N TYR A 442 20.13 -15.74 2.34
CA TYR A 442 19.98 -14.31 2.06
C TYR A 442 19.21 -13.65 3.20
N SER A 443 19.66 -12.45 3.58
CA SER A 443 19.09 -11.70 4.72
C SER A 443 19.27 -10.19 4.52
N GLU A 444 18.68 -9.39 5.42
CA GLU A 444 18.86 -7.94 5.50
C GLU A 444 18.65 -7.21 4.16
N PRO A 445 17.49 -7.35 3.49
CA PRO A 445 17.24 -6.65 2.24
C PRO A 445 17.16 -5.14 2.46
N GLU A 446 17.89 -4.40 1.64
CA GLU A 446 17.82 -2.94 1.57
C GLU A 446 17.07 -2.50 0.31
N PHE A 447 15.77 -2.23 0.45
CA PHE A 447 14.96 -1.63 -0.59
C PHE A 447 15.12 -0.11 -0.56
N LYS A 448 15.73 0.43 -1.60
CA LYS A 448 16.12 1.84 -1.65
C LYS A 448 15.01 2.69 -2.30
N PRO A 449 14.85 3.96 -1.92
CA PRO A 449 13.95 4.88 -2.62
C PRO A 449 14.54 5.30 -3.97
N ASP A 450 13.73 5.90 -4.84
CA ASP A 450 14.23 6.70 -5.96
C ASP A 450 15.14 7.81 -5.44
N PHE A 451 16.04 8.31 -6.30
CA PHE A 451 17.07 9.25 -5.89
C PHE A 451 16.49 10.46 -5.15
N ASN A 452 17.01 10.68 -3.97
CA ASN A 452 16.66 11.80 -3.11
C ASN A 452 17.92 12.38 -2.46
N LEU A 453 18.27 13.59 -2.89
CA LEU A 453 19.47 14.28 -2.41
C LEU A 453 19.38 14.57 -0.89
N PHE A 454 18.20 14.89 -0.36
CA PHE A 454 18.06 15.13 1.09
C PHE A 454 18.34 13.84 1.87
N ARG A 455 17.87 12.70 1.37
CA ARG A 455 18.17 11.40 1.97
C ARG A 455 19.66 11.05 1.87
N LEU A 456 20.31 11.36 0.72
CA LEU A 456 21.75 11.16 0.55
C LEU A 456 22.55 12.02 1.54
N ARG A 457 22.08 13.23 1.87
CA ARG A 457 22.69 14.11 2.87
C ARG A 457 22.54 13.59 4.30
N GLU A 458 21.64 12.65 4.56
CA GLU A 458 21.48 12.02 5.87
C GLU A 458 22.36 10.77 6.05
N ASN A 459 22.54 9.98 4.98
CA ASN A 459 23.42 8.81 4.97
C ASN A 459 23.68 8.33 3.55
N ASN A 460 24.73 7.52 3.37
CA ASN A 460 24.97 6.82 2.12
C ASN A 460 24.01 5.62 1.96
N TYR A 461 22.75 5.88 1.56
CA TYR A 461 21.77 4.82 1.29
C TYR A 461 21.96 4.13 -0.07
N ILE A 462 22.78 4.69 -0.97
CA ILE A 462 23.06 4.11 -2.29
C ILE A 462 23.94 2.86 -2.15
N GLY A 463 24.85 2.85 -1.17
CA GLY A 463 25.71 1.72 -0.92
C GLY A 463 26.96 1.68 -1.80
N GLN A 464 27.48 0.47 -2.03
CA GLN A 464 28.76 0.25 -2.73
C GLN A 464 28.59 -0.33 -4.14
N PHE A 465 27.34 -0.57 -4.60
CA PHE A 465 27.08 -1.14 -5.93
C PHE A 465 26.31 -0.15 -6.80
N TRP A 466 27.06 0.71 -7.49
CA TRP A 466 26.50 1.77 -8.33
C TRP A 466 27.36 2.04 -9.55
N ALA A 467 26.75 2.47 -10.64
CA ALA A 467 27.42 2.79 -11.89
C ALA A 467 27.24 4.26 -12.28
N ILE A 468 28.23 4.81 -12.93
CA ILE A 468 28.26 6.22 -13.37
C ILE A 468 28.87 6.34 -14.75
N ARG A 469 28.41 7.28 -15.56
CA ARG A 469 29.03 7.65 -16.83
C ARG A 469 30.44 8.19 -16.55
N LYS A 470 31.43 7.67 -17.28
CA LYS A 470 32.84 7.97 -17.03
C LYS A 470 33.16 9.46 -17.14
N GLU A 471 32.55 10.19 -18.09
CA GLU A 471 32.72 11.61 -18.24
C GLU A 471 32.36 12.40 -16.97
N ILE A 472 31.26 12.02 -16.30
CA ILE A 472 30.82 12.63 -15.05
C ILE A 472 31.79 12.31 -13.91
N LEU A 473 32.27 11.06 -13.86
CA LEU A 473 33.28 10.66 -12.89
C LEU A 473 34.60 11.45 -13.08
N GLU A 474 35.01 11.69 -14.31
CA GLU A 474 36.20 12.49 -14.62
C GLU A 474 36.04 13.96 -14.19
N GLN A 475 34.85 14.52 -14.34
CA GLN A 475 34.51 15.87 -13.83
C GLN A 475 34.49 15.92 -12.31
N ALA A 476 33.92 14.89 -11.64
CA ALA A 476 33.92 14.77 -10.19
C ALA A 476 35.33 14.60 -9.61
N GLY A 477 36.29 14.10 -10.41
CA GLY A 477 37.67 13.92 -10.03
C GLY A 477 38.00 12.55 -9.45
N LYS A 478 39.14 12.46 -8.77
CA LYS A 478 39.65 11.22 -8.20
C LYS A 478 39.13 11.03 -6.79
N PHE A 479 39.22 9.79 -6.28
CA PHE A 479 39.07 9.52 -4.85
C PHE A 479 40.16 10.27 -4.07
N ASP A 480 39.78 10.89 -2.97
CA ASP A 480 40.67 11.68 -2.12
C ASP A 480 40.92 10.93 -0.80
N PRO A 481 42.22 10.69 -0.46
CA PRO A 481 42.59 10.03 0.80
C PRO A 481 42.07 10.74 2.09
N GLU A 482 41.74 12.02 2.02
CA GLU A 482 41.14 12.73 3.15
C GLU A 482 39.81 12.10 3.61
N TYR A 483 39.11 11.44 2.70
CA TYR A 483 37.81 10.80 2.94
C TYR A 483 37.91 9.27 3.07
N ASP A 484 39.10 8.70 3.27
CA ASP A 484 39.28 7.25 3.47
C ASP A 484 38.41 6.76 4.63
N GLY A 485 37.59 5.73 4.37
CA GLY A 485 36.54 5.23 5.24
C GLY A 485 35.12 5.75 4.92
N ALA A 486 35.04 6.85 4.13
CA ALA A 486 33.80 7.38 3.56
C ALA A 486 33.99 7.79 2.09
N GLN A 487 35.01 7.26 1.44
CA GLN A 487 35.40 7.62 0.05
C GLN A 487 34.27 7.40 -0.96
N ASP A 488 33.45 6.37 -0.78
CA ASP A 488 32.29 6.11 -1.65
C ASP A 488 31.23 7.19 -1.47
N TYR A 489 31.01 7.63 -0.23
CA TYR A 489 30.05 8.69 0.07
C TYR A 489 30.49 10.04 -0.51
N ASP A 490 31.77 10.41 -0.37
CA ASP A 490 32.31 11.62 -0.99
C ASP A 490 32.15 11.56 -2.52
N MET A 491 32.53 10.43 -3.15
CA MET A 491 32.40 10.29 -4.61
C MET A 491 30.94 10.33 -5.07
N LEU A 492 30.01 9.69 -4.34
CA LEU A 492 28.58 9.75 -4.64
C LEU A 492 28.04 11.18 -4.58
N LEU A 493 28.41 11.96 -3.57
CA LEU A 493 28.00 13.36 -3.46
C LEU A 493 28.53 14.17 -4.65
N ARG A 494 29.81 14.06 -4.99
CA ARG A 494 30.42 14.77 -6.14
C ARG A 494 29.81 14.36 -7.48
N CYS A 495 29.57 13.07 -7.69
CA CYS A 495 28.93 12.58 -8.90
C CYS A 495 27.45 13.04 -8.98
N SER A 496 26.72 13.05 -7.87
CA SER A 496 25.32 13.51 -7.85
C SER A 496 25.17 15.01 -8.13
N GLU A 497 26.21 15.80 -7.88
CA GLU A 497 26.26 17.24 -8.23
C GLU A 497 26.35 17.48 -9.75
N GLN A 498 26.84 16.50 -10.51
CA GLN A 498 27.11 16.62 -11.95
C GLN A 498 26.11 15.79 -12.79
N ALA A 499 25.50 14.76 -12.22
CA ALA A 499 24.59 13.88 -12.94
C ALA A 499 23.20 14.51 -13.09
N GLU A 500 22.68 14.55 -14.32
CA GLU A 500 21.34 15.06 -14.60
C GLU A 500 20.26 14.00 -14.37
N ASN A 501 20.59 12.72 -14.63
CA ASN A 501 19.62 11.63 -14.58
C ASN A 501 20.15 10.45 -13.73
N ILE A 502 19.74 10.42 -12.47
CA ILE A 502 20.10 9.37 -11.52
C ILE A 502 18.93 8.39 -11.43
N VAL A 503 19.17 7.12 -11.77
CA VAL A 503 18.14 6.10 -11.90
C VAL A 503 18.31 5.01 -10.84
N HIS A 504 17.30 4.80 -10.06
CA HIS A 504 17.14 3.62 -9.20
C HIS A 504 16.54 2.45 -10.00
N ILE A 505 17.13 1.27 -9.84
CA ILE A 505 16.55 0.01 -10.32
C ILE A 505 16.00 -0.74 -9.11
N PRO A 506 14.67 -0.77 -8.89
CA PRO A 506 14.05 -1.38 -7.72
C PRO A 506 14.07 -2.92 -7.82
N LYS A 507 15.26 -3.48 -7.74
CA LYS A 507 15.54 -4.92 -7.75
C LYS A 507 16.78 -5.19 -6.93
N ILE A 508 16.77 -6.29 -6.19
CA ILE A 508 17.99 -6.86 -5.60
C ILE A 508 18.85 -7.40 -6.75
N LEU A 509 19.93 -6.69 -7.05
CA LEU A 509 20.85 -7.05 -8.13
C LEU A 509 22.28 -7.32 -7.64
N CYS A 510 22.52 -7.21 -6.36
CA CYS A 510 23.77 -7.62 -5.73
C CYS A 510 23.54 -8.09 -4.29
N HIS A 511 24.47 -8.92 -3.84
CA HIS A 511 24.50 -9.50 -2.52
C HIS A 511 25.85 -9.21 -1.87
N SER A 512 25.84 -8.62 -0.67
CA SER A 512 27.05 -8.38 0.10
C SER A 512 27.37 -9.60 0.96
N MET A 513 28.54 -10.18 0.79
CA MET A 513 28.99 -11.24 1.69
C MET A 513 29.34 -10.64 3.05
N LYS A 514 28.71 -11.13 4.11
CA LYS A 514 29.07 -10.75 5.48
C LYS A 514 30.56 -11.03 5.73
N ALA A 515 31.35 -9.97 5.83
CA ALA A 515 32.71 -10.09 6.31
C ALA A 515 32.70 -9.93 7.83
N GLU A 516 33.33 -10.84 8.55
CA GLU A 516 33.61 -10.68 9.99
C GLU A 516 34.72 -9.63 10.23
N ASN A 517 34.69 -8.52 9.48
CA ASN A 517 35.67 -7.46 9.68
C ASN A 517 35.35 -6.71 10.96
N LEU A 518 36.03 -7.06 12.03
CA LEU A 518 36.04 -6.35 13.30
C LEU A 518 36.76 -5.00 13.11
N ILE A 519 36.06 -4.02 12.55
CA ILE A 519 36.50 -2.63 12.56
C ILE A 519 36.46 -2.17 14.02
N THR A 520 37.55 -1.60 14.51
CA THR A 520 37.57 -1.05 15.88
C THR A 520 36.63 0.16 16.01
N GLU A 521 36.06 0.41 17.19
CA GLU A 521 35.19 1.58 17.41
C GLU A 521 35.91 2.91 17.04
N GLU A 522 37.22 2.98 17.25
CA GLU A 522 38.01 4.16 16.89
C GLU A 522 38.06 4.35 15.36
N GLN A 523 38.26 3.27 14.61
CA GLN A 523 38.28 3.32 13.14
C GLN A 523 36.89 3.65 12.60
N GLU A 524 35.85 3.05 13.15
CA GLU A 524 34.47 3.34 12.78
C GLU A 524 34.11 4.81 13.00
N LYS A 525 34.53 5.39 14.13
CA LYS A 525 34.34 6.80 14.40
C LYS A 525 35.11 7.70 13.42
N LYS A 526 36.33 7.32 13.05
CA LYS A 526 37.12 8.03 12.02
C LYS A 526 36.41 8.00 10.64
N ASN A 527 35.89 6.85 10.24
CA ASN A 527 35.16 6.70 8.99
C ASN A 527 33.89 7.58 8.98
N TRP A 528 33.16 7.61 10.11
CA TRP A 528 31.98 8.43 10.28
C TRP A 528 32.28 9.94 10.22
N GLU A 529 33.39 10.36 10.84
CA GLU A 529 33.86 11.73 10.79
C GLU A 529 34.34 12.12 9.37
N ALA A 530 34.96 11.22 8.63
CA ALA A 530 35.32 11.43 7.23
C ALA A 530 34.06 11.69 6.36
N GLY A 531 32.96 10.96 6.60
CA GLY A 531 31.69 11.19 5.91
C GLY A 531 31.05 12.53 6.27
N ARG A 532 31.15 12.96 7.53
CA ARG A 532 30.71 14.30 7.94
C ARG A 532 31.46 15.41 7.19
N LYS A 533 32.77 15.27 7.06
CA LYS A 533 33.60 16.19 6.28
C LYS A 533 33.25 16.21 4.80
N ALA A 534 33.02 15.03 4.21
CA ALA A 534 32.59 14.91 2.82
C ALA A 534 31.25 15.64 2.58
N LEU A 535 30.33 15.57 3.55
CA LEU A 535 29.06 16.27 3.47
C LEU A 535 29.22 17.79 3.63
N GLU A 536 30.08 18.28 4.51
CA GLU A 536 30.38 19.71 4.62
C GLU A 536 31.03 20.27 3.35
N GLU A 537 31.93 19.51 2.74
CA GLU A 537 32.54 19.90 1.46
C GLU A 537 31.53 19.88 0.31
N HIS A 538 30.55 18.93 0.32
CA HIS A 538 29.41 18.97 -0.59
C HIS A 538 28.60 20.26 -0.44
N TYR A 539 28.30 20.69 0.78
CA TYR A 539 27.57 21.96 0.99
C TYR A 539 28.35 23.15 0.47
N ARG A 540 29.66 23.16 0.65
CA ARG A 540 30.51 24.22 0.13
C ARG A 540 30.50 24.28 -1.40
N ARG A 541 30.60 23.12 -2.09
CA ARG A 541 30.54 23.04 -3.56
C ARG A 541 29.18 23.41 -4.13
N ALA A 542 28.13 22.95 -3.47
CA ALA A 542 26.72 23.21 -3.85
C ALA A 542 26.19 24.57 -3.42
N GLU A 543 27.05 25.43 -2.83
CA GLU A 543 26.69 26.76 -2.29
C GLU A 543 25.51 26.72 -1.30
N VAL A 544 25.39 25.62 -0.55
CA VAL A 544 24.35 25.45 0.48
C VAL A 544 24.91 25.93 1.83
N SER A 545 24.26 26.92 2.41
CA SER A 545 24.59 27.38 3.77
C SER A 545 24.10 26.36 4.78
N ALA A 546 24.93 25.38 5.10
CA ALA A 546 24.63 24.32 6.07
C ALA A 546 25.89 23.84 6.77
N THR A 547 25.71 23.24 7.95
CA THR A 547 26.73 22.47 8.66
C THR A 547 26.23 21.04 8.87
N ALA A 548 27.16 20.10 9.02
CA ALA A 548 26.85 18.70 9.29
C ALA A 548 27.35 18.27 10.68
N GLU A 549 26.54 17.55 11.42
CA GLU A 549 26.94 16.87 12.63
C GLU A 549 26.68 15.36 12.55
N LEU A 550 27.37 14.59 13.40
CA LEU A 550 27.11 13.16 13.55
C LEU A 550 25.77 12.99 14.26
N ALA A 551 24.88 12.15 13.71
CA ALA A 551 23.61 11.83 14.32
C ALA A 551 23.78 10.76 15.43
N ASP A 552 22.71 10.40 16.14
CA ASP A 552 22.76 9.36 17.18
C ASP A 552 22.99 7.95 16.60
N LYS A 553 22.55 7.74 15.35
CA LYS A 553 22.73 6.48 14.63
C LYS A 553 24.01 6.54 13.80
N LYS A 554 24.90 5.57 13.98
CA LYS A 554 26.16 5.44 13.22
C LYS A 554 25.95 5.46 11.72
N GLY A 555 26.81 6.16 10.98
CA GLY A 555 26.70 6.35 9.53
C GLY A 555 25.61 7.33 9.08
N TRP A 556 24.95 8.00 10.06
CA TRP A 556 23.95 9.02 9.79
C TRP A 556 24.45 10.40 10.19
N TYR A 557 23.96 11.41 9.48
CA TYR A 557 24.34 12.82 9.65
C TYR A 557 23.07 13.65 9.85
N ARG A 558 23.22 14.74 10.60
CA ARG A 558 22.18 15.76 10.73
C ARG A 558 22.68 17.05 10.09
N SER A 559 21.88 17.58 9.17
CA SER A 559 22.17 18.81 8.45
C SER A 559 21.49 19.99 9.12
N HIS A 560 22.25 21.02 9.45
CA HIS A 560 21.73 22.29 9.97
C HIS A 560 21.79 23.34 8.87
N LEU A 561 20.65 23.57 8.21
CA LEU A 561 20.52 24.57 7.15
C LEU A 561 20.41 25.97 7.77
N THR A 562 21.22 26.89 7.29
CA THR A 562 21.08 28.31 7.63
C THR A 562 20.08 28.94 6.66
N ILE A 563 18.95 29.36 7.17
CA ILE A 563 17.94 30.05 6.38
C ILE A 563 18.39 31.51 6.21
N SER A 564 18.57 31.94 4.97
CA SER A 564 18.87 33.35 4.66
C SER A 564 17.58 34.13 4.46
N GLY A 565 17.46 35.26 5.14
CA GLY A 565 16.25 36.09 5.12
C GLY A 565 15.10 35.50 5.92
N GLU A 566 13.92 35.97 5.65
CA GLU A 566 12.68 35.54 6.28
C GLU A 566 11.64 35.18 5.21
N PRO A 567 11.78 34.03 4.51
CA PRO A 567 10.81 33.62 3.51
C PRO A 567 9.42 33.42 4.11
N MET A 568 8.39 33.86 3.38
CA MET A 568 6.99 33.65 3.74
C MET A 568 6.64 32.16 3.63
N ILE A 569 6.00 31.61 4.67
CA ILE A 569 5.48 30.25 4.67
C ILE A 569 3.95 30.29 4.64
N SER A 570 3.33 29.77 3.58
CA SER A 570 1.89 29.59 3.50
C SER A 570 1.49 28.23 4.08
N VAL A 571 0.81 28.23 5.21
CA VAL A 571 0.28 27.02 5.86
C VAL A 571 -1.14 26.77 5.34
N ILE A 572 -1.32 25.76 4.49
CA ILE A 572 -2.60 25.44 3.86
C ILE A 572 -3.32 24.39 4.70
N ILE A 573 -4.50 24.72 5.22
CA ILE A 573 -5.31 23.86 6.09
C ILE A 573 -6.65 23.59 5.39
N PRO A 574 -6.89 22.39 4.84
CA PRO A 574 -8.21 21.99 4.39
C PRO A 574 -9.11 21.78 5.60
N SER A 575 -10.30 22.39 5.58
CA SER A 575 -11.24 22.34 6.70
C SER A 575 -12.65 22.08 6.18
N LYS A 576 -13.37 21.23 6.91
CA LYS A 576 -14.80 20.99 6.72
C LYS A 576 -15.43 20.81 8.09
N ASP A 577 -16.23 21.81 8.53
CA ASP A 577 -16.78 21.81 9.89
C ASP A 577 -15.68 21.62 10.97
N HIS A 578 -15.90 20.93 12.10
CA HIS A 578 -14.89 20.62 13.11
C HIS A 578 -14.11 21.84 13.64
N ILE A 579 -14.82 22.89 14.05
CA ILE A 579 -14.24 24.16 14.53
C ILE A 579 -13.22 23.94 15.65
N ASN A 580 -13.50 23.04 16.58
CA ASN A 580 -12.62 22.79 17.73
C ASN A 580 -11.25 22.27 17.31
N ASP A 581 -11.22 21.41 16.29
CA ASP A 581 -9.96 20.86 15.76
C ASP A 581 -9.20 21.94 15.00
N LEU A 582 -9.90 22.76 14.22
CA LEU A 582 -9.30 23.87 13.50
C LEU A 582 -8.73 24.94 14.45
N GLU A 583 -9.45 25.31 15.51
CA GLU A 583 -8.98 26.25 16.54
C GLU A 583 -7.74 25.71 17.25
N LEU A 584 -7.74 24.43 17.63
CA LEU A 584 -6.59 23.79 18.25
C LEU A 584 -5.38 23.79 17.31
N CYS A 585 -5.59 23.51 16.03
CA CYS A 585 -4.55 23.54 15.00
C CYS A 585 -3.94 24.94 14.88
N ILE A 586 -4.79 25.96 14.69
CA ILE A 586 -4.34 27.36 14.51
C ILE A 586 -3.62 27.85 15.76
N SER A 587 -4.20 27.67 16.94
CA SER A 587 -3.60 28.07 18.21
C SER A 587 -2.26 27.39 18.45
N SER A 588 -2.14 26.11 18.09
CA SER A 588 -0.88 25.38 18.18
C SER A 588 0.20 25.94 17.23
N ILE A 589 -0.17 26.37 16.04
CA ILE A 589 0.75 27.02 15.09
C ILE A 589 1.22 28.36 15.67
N GLU A 590 0.30 29.19 16.13
CA GLU A 590 0.59 30.53 16.69
C GLU A 590 1.47 30.47 17.94
N GLU A 591 1.20 29.52 18.85
CA GLU A 591 1.89 29.41 20.13
C GLU A 591 3.27 28.74 20.00
N LYS A 592 3.36 27.67 19.19
CA LYS A 592 4.56 26.83 19.15
C LYS A 592 5.53 27.17 18.04
N THR A 593 5.07 27.83 16.95
CA THR A 593 5.93 28.16 15.82
C THR A 593 6.85 29.32 16.16
N THR A 594 8.15 29.08 16.09
CA THR A 594 9.18 30.11 16.30
C THR A 594 9.34 31.03 15.09
N TRP A 595 9.09 30.52 13.87
CA TRP A 595 9.10 31.30 12.64
C TRP A 595 7.89 32.23 12.60
N LYS A 596 8.11 33.53 12.32
CA LYS A 596 7.05 34.55 12.41
C LYS A 596 6.51 35.02 11.06
N ASN A 597 7.25 34.81 9.97
CA ASN A 597 6.82 35.20 8.64
C ASN A 597 6.02 34.07 7.98
N TYR A 598 4.76 33.90 8.38
CA TYR A 598 3.85 32.92 7.80
C TYR A 598 2.44 33.50 7.64
N GLU A 599 1.67 32.90 6.76
CA GLU A 599 0.23 33.09 6.66
C GLU A 599 -0.49 31.75 6.78
N ILE A 600 -1.74 31.78 7.23
CA ILE A 600 -2.59 30.60 7.30
C ILE A 600 -3.69 30.74 6.25
N ILE A 601 -3.79 29.77 5.35
CA ILE A 601 -4.80 29.69 4.29
C ILE A 601 -5.73 28.53 4.61
N ILE A 602 -6.98 28.85 4.98
CA ILE A 602 -8.00 27.84 5.22
C ILE A 602 -8.74 27.58 3.90
N VAL A 603 -8.69 26.33 3.45
CA VAL A 603 -9.41 25.87 2.27
C VAL A 603 -10.71 25.23 2.72
N GLU A 604 -11.80 25.94 2.59
CA GLU A 604 -13.14 25.48 2.92
C GLU A 604 -13.56 24.34 1.97
N ASN A 605 -14.01 23.20 2.52
CA ASN A 605 -14.35 22.00 1.77
C ASN A 605 -15.80 21.56 2.03
N ASN A 606 -16.78 22.37 1.59
CA ASN A 606 -18.21 22.09 1.70
C ASN A 606 -18.71 21.90 3.14
N SER A 607 -18.37 22.82 4.03
CA SER A 607 -18.92 22.90 5.39
C SER A 607 -20.42 23.19 5.35
N VAL A 608 -21.16 22.63 6.31
CA VAL A 608 -22.61 22.79 6.41
C VAL A 608 -23.06 23.50 7.70
N GLU A 609 -22.19 23.51 8.72
CA GLU A 609 -22.48 24.13 10.01
C GLU A 609 -22.33 25.64 9.92
N LYS A 610 -23.36 26.36 10.34
CA LYS A 610 -23.35 27.86 10.33
C LYS A 610 -22.27 28.43 11.22
N GLU A 611 -21.98 27.77 12.32
CA GLU A 611 -20.96 28.13 13.28
C GLU A 611 -19.57 28.13 12.64
N THR A 612 -19.30 27.24 11.70
CA THR A 612 -18.05 27.18 10.94
C THR A 612 -17.80 28.48 10.17
N PHE A 613 -18.79 28.97 9.46
CA PHE A 613 -18.69 30.24 8.70
C PHE A 613 -18.54 31.44 9.61
N VAL A 614 -19.24 31.45 10.76
CA VAL A 614 -19.07 32.50 11.78
C VAL A 614 -17.63 32.48 12.30
N TYR A 615 -17.07 31.31 12.57
CA TYR A 615 -15.70 31.19 13.01
C TYR A 615 -14.69 31.68 11.96
N TYR A 616 -14.89 31.36 10.67
CA TYR A 616 -14.03 31.86 9.59
C TYR A 616 -14.02 33.40 9.52
N GLU A 617 -15.17 34.07 9.78
CA GLU A 617 -15.20 35.53 9.84
C GLU A 617 -14.38 36.08 11.02
N THR A 618 -14.32 35.36 12.15
CA THR A 618 -13.47 35.79 13.28
C THR A 618 -11.99 35.70 12.95
N LEU A 619 -11.59 34.70 12.15
CA LEU A 619 -10.19 34.48 11.75
C LEU A 619 -9.67 35.56 10.79
N LYS A 620 -10.52 36.21 10.00
CA LYS A 620 -10.11 37.30 9.09
C LYS A 620 -9.53 38.52 9.82
N ASN A 621 -9.82 38.68 11.11
CA ASN A 621 -9.35 39.77 11.93
C ASN A 621 -8.23 39.39 12.89
N ARG A 622 -7.72 38.18 12.78
CA ARG A 622 -6.66 37.61 13.58
C ARG A 622 -5.32 37.57 12.83
#